data_a769ef773e2b42e379173876edb796b9
#
_entry.id   a769ef773e2b42e379173876edb796b9
#
_cell.length_a   1.000
_cell.length_b   1.000
_cell.length_c   1.000
_cell.angle_alpha   90.00
_cell.angle_beta   90.00
_cell.angle_gamma   90.00
#
_symmetry.space_group_name_H-M   'P 1'
#
loop_
_entity.id
_entity.type
_entity.pdbx_description
1 polymer ?
#
loop_
_entity_poly.entity_id
_entity_poly.type
_entity_poly.pdbx_seq_one_letter_code
_entity_poly.pdbx_strand_id
1 'polypeptide(L)'
;MNLYVPAQVWLTPDDANLDPTGGGLVIYTAKPGAAASAEEYNSRGDEFARELLEATDYANVTVPYKQNRIVIFDSALYHKTDDFTFKPGYENRRINLTFLFGKMRRGDGEL
;
A
#
# COMPACT_ATOMS: atom_id res chain seq x y z
N MET A 1 -19.32 -0.95 0.36
CA MET A 1 -17.89 -0.83 0.53
C MET A 1 -17.18 -2.13 0.18
N ASN A 2 -16.18 -2.04 -0.62
CA ASN A 2 -15.41 -3.22 -0.98
C ASN A 2 -14.40 -3.53 0.10
N LEU A 3 -14.37 -4.79 0.52
CA LEU A 3 -13.44 -5.25 1.54
C LEU A 3 -12.55 -6.32 0.93
N TYR A 4 -11.31 -6.01 0.81
CA TYR A 4 -10.34 -6.99 0.35
C TYR A 4 -8.98 -6.74 0.99
N VAL A 5 -8.19 -7.78 0.99
CA VAL A 5 -6.86 -7.77 1.57
C VAL A 5 -5.86 -7.90 0.44
N PRO A 6 -5.07 -6.89 0.17
CA PRO A 6 -4.04 -7.00 -0.85
C PRO A 6 -2.83 -7.76 -0.32
N ALA A 7 -2.24 -8.54 -1.18
CA ALA A 7 -0.97 -9.18 -0.92
C ALA A 7 -0.02 -8.80 -2.05
N GLN A 8 1.14 -8.26 -1.71
CA GLN A 8 2.16 -7.92 -2.69
C GLN A 8 3.33 -8.88 -2.58
N VAL A 9 3.80 -9.35 -3.72
CA VAL A 9 5.01 -10.17 -3.80
C VAL A 9 6.01 -9.44 -4.68
N TRP A 10 7.22 -9.25 -4.19
CA TRP A 10 8.25 -8.53 -4.93
C TRP A 10 9.13 -9.51 -5.69
N LEU A 11 9.31 -9.27 -6.98
CA LEU A 11 9.94 -10.23 -7.90
C LEU A 11 11.36 -9.90 -8.29
N THR A 12 11.72 -8.64 -8.31
CA THR A 12 13.05 -8.24 -8.77
C THR A 12 14.13 -8.70 -7.81
N PRO A 13 15.26 -9.25 -8.29
CA PRO A 13 16.32 -9.71 -7.40
C PRO A 13 16.85 -8.61 -6.48
N ASP A 14 17.24 -8.99 -5.28
CA ASP A 14 17.72 -8.06 -4.28
C ASP A 14 18.96 -7.28 -4.74
N ASP A 15 19.81 -7.88 -5.54
CA ASP A 15 21.02 -7.22 -6.01
C ASP A 15 20.74 -6.07 -6.98
N ALA A 16 19.54 -6.00 -7.50
CA ALA A 16 19.13 -4.86 -8.33
C ALA A 16 18.80 -3.63 -7.49
N ASN A 17 18.51 -3.81 -6.21
CA ASN A 17 18.16 -2.72 -5.31
C ASN A 17 19.42 -2.07 -4.77
N LEU A 18 19.68 -0.84 -5.17
CA LEU A 18 20.88 -0.10 -4.77
C LEU A 18 20.75 0.54 -3.39
N ASP A 19 19.53 0.56 -2.84
CA ASP A 19 19.28 1.08 -1.50
C ASP A 19 18.57 0.00 -0.69
N PRO A 20 19.31 -0.81 0.06
CA PRO A 20 18.68 -1.93 0.80
C PRO A 20 17.72 -1.47 1.89
N THR A 21 17.71 -0.20 2.25
CA THR A 21 16.76 0.32 3.23
C THR A 21 15.45 0.78 2.59
N GLY A 22 15.42 0.91 1.28
CA GLY A 22 14.26 1.40 0.55
C GLY A 22 13.66 0.36 -0.37
N GLY A 23 12.74 0.80 -1.19
CA GLY A 23 12.16 -0.04 -2.23
C GLY A 23 10.97 -0.86 -1.83
N GLY A 24 10.65 -0.90 -0.56
CA GLY A 24 9.54 -1.69 -0.06
C GLY A 24 8.22 -0.93 0.00
N LEU A 25 7.53 -1.06 1.10
CA LEU A 25 6.19 -0.49 1.27
C LEU A 25 6.10 0.24 2.59
N VAL A 26 5.53 1.43 2.55
CA VAL A 26 5.21 2.20 3.76
C VAL A 26 3.71 2.11 3.97
N ILE A 27 3.30 1.64 5.13
CA ILE A 27 1.89 1.50 5.48
C ILE A 27 1.64 2.41 6.68
N TYR A 28 0.77 3.38 6.51
CA TYR A 28 0.43 4.30 7.59
C TYR A 28 -0.59 3.66 8.51
N THR A 29 -0.40 3.80 9.80
CA THR A 29 -1.23 3.11 10.78
C THR A 29 -2.49 3.88 11.17
N ALA A 30 -2.60 5.14 10.75
CA ALA A 30 -3.79 5.92 11.00
C ALA A 30 -4.98 5.33 10.26
N LYS A 31 -6.05 5.06 10.98
CA LYS A 31 -7.27 4.53 10.37
C LYS A 31 -8.31 5.64 10.27
N PRO A 32 -9.06 5.68 9.17
CA PRO A 32 -10.22 6.54 9.11
C PRO A 32 -11.12 6.22 10.31
N GLY A 33 -11.50 7.25 11.04
CA GLY A 33 -12.35 7.04 12.19
C GLY A 33 -13.70 6.48 11.80
N ALA A 34 -14.37 5.80 12.75
CA ALA A 34 -15.69 5.26 12.49
C ALA A 34 -16.69 6.34 12.11
N ALA A 35 -16.42 7.58 12.50
CA ALA A 35 -17.28 8.70 12.15
C ALA A 35 -17.07 9.21 10.73
N ALA A 36 -15.98 8.83 10.09
CA ALA A 36 -15.71 9.27 8.72
C ALA A 36 -16.60 8.47 7.77
N SER A 37 -17.41 9.17 7.00
CA SER A 37 -18.25 8.51 6.01
C SER A 37 -17.44 8.28 4.73
N ALA A 38 -17.90 7.32 3.92
CA ALA A 38 -17.31 7.09 2.62
C ALA A 38 -17.40 8.34 1.75
N GLU A 39 -18.49 9.09 1.89
CA GLU A 39 -18.67 10.33 1.15
C GLU A 39 -17.64 11.37 1.55
N GLU A 40 -17.40 11.54 2.84
CA GLU A 40 -16.41 12.48 3.33
C GLU A 40 -15.01 12.06 2.88
N TYR A 41 -14.72 10.79 2.98
CA TYR A 41 -13.45 10.24 2.54
C TYR A 41 -13.20 10.52 1.05
N ASN A 42 -14.22 10.30 0.22
CA ASN A 42 -14.10 10.48 -1.21
C ASN A 42 -14.08 11.95 -1.63
N SER A 43 -14.87 12.78 -0.96
CA SER A 43 -15.02 14.18 -1.38
C SER A 43 -13.85 15.06 -0.98
N ARG A 44 -13.18 14.73 0.12
CA ARG A 44 -12.05 15.53 0.60
C ARG A 44 -10.70 15.04 0.09
N GLY A 45 -10.64 13.77 -0.33
CA GLY A 45 -9.45 13.23 -0.97
C GLY A 45 -8.16 13.46 -0.20
N ASP A 46 -7.21 14.13 -0.86
CA ASP A 46 -5.87 14.32 -0.29
C ASP A 46 -5.87 15.16 0.96
N GLU A 47 -6.78 16.10 1.08
CA GLU A 47 -6.89 16.91 2.29
C GLU A 47 -7.27 16.06 3.48
N PHE A 48 -8.25 15.17 3.29
CA PHE A 48 -8.67 14.27 4.35
C PHE A 48 -7.51 13.35 4.77
N ALA A 49 -6.79 12.81 3.79
CA ALA A 49 -5.65 11.95 4.05
C ALA A 49 -4.57 12.68 4.84
N ARG A 50 -4.28 13.91 4.44
CA ARG A 50 -3.25 14.70 5.12
C ARG A 50 -3.62 14.96 6.57
N GLU A 51 -4.85 15.38 6.81
CA GLU A 51 -5.30 15.63 8.17
C GLU A 51 -5.22 14.38 9.05
N LEU A 52 -5.63 13.25 8.50
CA LEU A 52 -5.60 12.00 9.24
C LEU A 52 -4.17 11.59 9.58
N LEU A 53 -3.26 11.71 8.62
CA LEU A 53 -1.86 11.33 8.83
C LEU A 53 -1.16 12.29 9.78
N GLU A 54 -1.44 13.58 9.67
CA GLU A 54 -0.85 14.56 10.58
C GLU A 54 -1.30 14.33 12.02
N ALA A 55 -2.54 13.91 12.21
CA ALA A 55 -3.06 13.64 13.55
C ALA A 55 -2.31 12.52 14.27
N THR A 56 -1.69 11.63 13.53
CA THR A 56 -0.90 10.52 14.07
C THR A 56 0.59 10.70 13.85
N ASP A 57 1.00 11.90 13.43
CA ASP A 57 2.39 12.21 13.16
C ASP A 57 3.01 11.25 12.13
N TYR A 58 2.22 10.87 11.14
CA TYR A 58 2.64 9.98 10.05
C TYR A 58 3.15 8.62 10.54
N ALA A 59 2.60 8.15 11.66
CA ALA A 59 2.97 6.84 12.19
C ALA A 59 2.80 5.77 11.11
N ASN A 60 3.80 4.92 10.95
CA ASN A 60 3.80 3.94 9.87
C ASN A 60 4.60 2.70 10.23
N VAL A 61 4.36 1.66 9.43
CA VAL A 61 5.20 0.47 9.39
C VAL A 61 5.85 0.45 8.02
N THR A 62 7.16 0.42 7.98
CA THR A 62 7.89 0.35 6.72
C THR A 62 8.46 -1.05 6.57
N VAL A 63 8.07 -1.71 5.48
CA VAL A 63 8.52 -3.07 5.17
C VAL A 63 9.62 -2.96 4.14
N PRO A 64 10.86 -3.35 4.47
CA PRO A 64 11.97 -3.26 3.52
C PRO A 64 11.76 -4.19 2.34
N TYR A 65 12.26 -3.79 1.19
CA TYR A 65 12.22 -4.62 0.00
C TYR A 65 13.06 -5.88 0.19
N LYS A 66 12.50 -6.99 -0.25
CA LYS A 66 13.24 -8.24 -0.35
C LYS A 66 12.56 -9.10 -1.40
N GLN A 67 13.35 -9.65 -2.32
CA GLN A 67 12.82 -10.56 -3.34
C GLN A 67 12.05 -11.70 -2.68
N ASN A 68 10.90 -12.01 -3.25
CA ASN A 68 10.00 -13.07 -2.79
C ASN A 68 9.35 -12.83 -1.43
N ARG A 69 9.49 -11.63 -0.88
CA ARG A 69 8.75 -11.27 0.33
C ARG A 69 7.30 -11.01 -0.03
N ILE A 70 6.40 -11.54 0.78
CA ILE A 70 4.97 -11.32 0.63
C ILE A 70 4.54 -10.38 1.74
N VAL A 71 3.86 -9.31 1.36
CA VAL A 71 3.30 -8.35 2.32
C VAL A 71 1.79 -8.38 2.20
N ILE A 72 1.12 -8.65 3.31
CA ILE A 72 -0.35 -8.67 3.36
C ILE A 72 -0.75 -7.57 4.34
N PHE A 73 -1.66 -6.70 3.92
CA PHE A 73 -2.03 -5.57 4.74
C PHE A 73 -3.50 -5.19 4.53
N ASP A 74 -4.00 -4.33 5.41
CA ASP A 74 -5.38 -3.86 5.37
C ASP A 74 -5.52 -2.78 4.31
N SER A 75 -6.37 -3.00 3.32
CA SER A 75 -6.57 -2.06 2.22
C SER A 75 -7.15 -0.72 2.68
N ALA A 76 -7.72 -0.66 3.88
CA ALA A 76 -8.25 0.59 4.42
C ALA A 76 -7.14 1.55 4.86
N LEU A 77 -5.93 1.07 5.03
CA LEU A 77 -4.81 1.91 5.46
C LEU A 77 -4.16 2.60 4.27
N TYR A 78 -3.79 3.86 4.45
CA TYR A 78 -3.00 4.54 3.44
C TYR A 78 -1.64 3.88 3.32
N HIS A 79 -1.14 3.78 2.12
CA HIS A 79 0.15 3.14 1.87
C HIS A 79 0.78 3.71 0.61
N LYS A 80 2.08 3.57 0.54
CA LYS A 80 2.82 3.99 -0.65
C LYS A 80 4.05 3.12 -0.83
N THR A 81 4.54 3.07 -2.06
CA THR A 81 5.85 2.50 -2.32
C THR A 81 6.90 3.41 -1.70
N ASP A 82 7.83 2.81 -0.95
CA ASP A 82 8.94 3.55 -0.38
C ASP A 82 9.87 4.03 -1.50
N ASP A 83 10.63 5.07 -1.23
CA ASP A 83 11.60 5.57 -2.19
C ASP A 83 12.56 4.44 -2.57
N PHE A 84 12.92 4.38 -3.83
CA PHE A 84 13.76 3.29 -4.29
C PHE A 84 14.72 3.75 -5.39
N THR A 85 15.84 3.06 -5.46
CA THR A 85 16.81 3.22 -6.54
C THR A 85 17.26 1.83 -6.95
N PHE A 86 16.86 1.43 -8.15
CA PHE A 86 17.24 0.14 -8.70
C PHE A 86 18.22 0.35 -9.85
N LYS A 87 19.02 -0.65 -10.14
CA LYS A 87 19.96 -0.61 -11.24
C LYS A 87 19.22 -0.32 -12.55
N PRO A 88 19.86 0.38 -13.49
CA PRO A 88 19.24 0.55 -14.81
C PRO A 88 19.14 -0.79 -15.54
N GLY A 89 18.25 -0.83 -16.51
CA GLY A 89 18.02 -2.03 -17.29
C GLY A 89 16.65 -2.62 -17.02
N TYR A 90 16.07 -3.18 -18.05
CA TYR A 90 14.72 -3.72 -17.98
C TYR A 90 14.62 -4.82 -16.91
N GLU A 91 15.61 -5.69 -16.83
CA GLU A 91 15.62 -6.81 -15.89
C GLU A 91 15.77 -6.38 -14.45
N ASN A 92 16.17 -5.13 -14.22
CA ASN A 92 16.39 -4.60 -12.88
C ASN A 92 15.23 -3.74 -12.39
N ARG A 93 14.17 -3.63 -13.16
CA ARG A 93 13.01 -2.84 -12.76
C ARG A 93 12.34 -3.46 -11.55
N ARG A 94 11.93 -2.59 -10.63
CA ARG A 94 11.19 -3.04 -9.46
C ARG A 94 9.81 -3.52 -9.91
N ILE A 95 9.55 -4.80 -9.72
CA ILE A 95 8.28 -5.41 -10.14
C ILE A 95 7.64 -6.09 -8.95
N ASN A 96 6.37 -5.85 -8.79
CA ASN A 96 5.58 -6.58 -7.80
C ASN A 96 4.34 -7.17 -8.45
N LEU A 97 3.88 -8.28 -7.88
CA LEU A 97 2.57 -8.82 -8.19
C LEU A 97 1.65 -8.49 -7.03
N THR A 98 0.46 -8.05 -7.35
CA THR A 98 -0.54 -7.76 -6.32
C THR A 98 -1.71 -8.69 -6.50
N PHE A 99 -2.05 -9.39 -5.41
CA PHE A 99 -3.23 -10.24 -5.36
C PHE A 99 -4.23 -9.58 -4.43
N LEU A 100 -5.50 -9.58 -4.83
CA LEU A 100 -6.56 -9.01 -4.01
C LEU A 100 -7.46 -10.14 -3.56
N PHE A 101 -7.51 -10.36 -2.26
CA PHE A 101 -8.35 -11.39 -1.66
C PHE A 101 -9.50 -10.75 -0.92
N GLY A 102 -10.64 -11.37 -1.00
CA GLY A 102 -11.79 -10.90 -0.27
C GLY A 102 -13.01 -10.81 -1.16
N LYS A 103 -14.09 -10.33 -0.55
CA LYS A 103 -15.35 -10.22 -1.23
C LYS A 103 -15.54 -8.78 -1.70
N MET A 104 -15.64 -8.61 -2.98
CA MET A 104 -15.92 -7.32 -3.55
C MET A 104 -17.41 -7.06 -3.48
N ARG A 105 -17.81 -5.96 -2.86
CA ARG A 105 -19.19 -5.60 -2.79
C ARG A 105 -19.66 -5.05 -4.13
N ARG A 106 -20.77 -5.57 -4.60
CA ARG A 106 -21.34 -5.16 -5.88
C ARG A 106 -22.76 -4.71 -5.67
N GLY A 107 -23.07 -3.57 -6.20
CA GLY A 107 -24.41 -3.05 -6.11
C GLY A 107 -25.43 -3.89 -6.90
N ASP A 108 -24.97 -4.57 -7.90
CA ASP A 108 -25.80 -5.41 -8.75
C ASP A 108 -25.89 -6.85 -8.25
N GLY A 109 -25.39 -7.10 -7.08
CA GLY A 109 -25.35 -8.44 -6.57
C GLY A 109 -24.17 -9.21 -7.11
N GLU A 110 -24.20 -10.48 -6.92
CA GLU A 110 -23.08 -11.31 -7.21
C GLU A 110 -23.23 -12.10 -8.47
N LEU A 111 -22.13 -12.54 -8.90
CA LEU A 111 -22.10 -13.52 -9.96
C LEU A 111 -22.74 -14.81 -9.49
#